data_bef54f32f2a2f4bd62eb4ad869afdf62
#
_entry.id   bef54f32f2a2f4bd62eb4ad869afdf62
#
_cell.length_a   1.000
_cell.length_b   1.000
_cell.length_c   1.000
_cell.angle_alpha   90.00
_cell.angle_beta   90.00
_cell.angle_gamma   90.00
#
_symmetry.space_group_name_H-M   'P 1'
#
loop_
_entity.id
_entity.type
_entity.pdbx_description
1 polymer ?
#
loop_
_entity_poly.entity_id
_entity_poly.type
_entity_poly.pdbx_seq_one_letter_code
_entity_poly.pdbx_strand_id
1 'polypeptide(L)' 'MKYCLKIIKKDGNVTNHYFSSYEDLEYNATYCQFSTNIIKAIGLEVGLFKTKTLFEIG' A
#
# COMPACT_ATOMS: atom_id res chain seq x y z
N MET A 1 -8.09 -0.76 -11.90
CA MET A 1 -7.08 -1.32 -11.03
C MET A 1 -7.72 -1.84 -9.78
N LYS A 2 -7.19 -2.94 -9.26
CA LYS A 2 -7.88 -3.68 -8.22
C LYS A 2 -7.26 -3.52 -6.84
N TYR A 3 -5.99 -3.20 -6.78
CA TYR A 3 -5.26 -3.09 -5.53
C TYR A 3 -4.54 -1.77 -5.43
N CYS A 4 -4.38 -1.28 -4.21
CA CYS A 4 -3.69 -0.02 -3.95
C CYS A 4 -2.76 -0.20 -2.75
N LEU A 5 -1.56 0.34 -2.84
CA LEU A 5 -0.64 0.44 -1.71
C LEU A 5 -0.51 1.91 -1.34
N LYS A 6 -1.04 2.26 -0.17
CA LYS A 6 -0.96 3.61 0.35
C LYS A 6 0.27 3.71 1.24
N ILE A 7 1.18 4.59 0.92
CA ILE A 7 2.45 4.75 1.64
C ILE A 7 2.46 6.11 2.31
N ILE A 8 2.68 6.10 3.63
CA ILE A 8 2.80 7.31 4.44
C ILE A 8 4.26 7.47 4.82
N LYS A 9 4.87 8.56 4.38
CA LYS A 9 6.29 8.84 4.61
C LYS A 9 6.50 9.71 5.84
N LYS A 10 7.74 9.69 6.36
CA LYS A 10 8.09 10.46 7.54
C LYS A 10 7.93 11.97 7.36
N ASP A 11 8.05 12.46 6.13
CA ASP A 11 7.88 13.89 5.84
C ASP A 11 6.43 14.32 5.73
N GLY A 12 5.49 13.39 5.94
CA GLY A 12 4.06 13.66 5.86
C GLY A 12 3.45 13.43 4.49
N ASN A 13 4.26 13.11 3.49
CA ASN A 13 3.74 12.83 2.16
C ASN A 13 3.05 11.47 2.12
N VAL A 14 1.93 11.40 1.40
CA VAL A 14 1.18 10.18 1.19
C VAL A 14 1.15 9.89 -0.30
N THR A 15 1.55 8.69 -0.69
CA THR A 15 1.51 8.26 -2.08
C THR A 15 0.65 7.01 -2.22
N ASN A 16 -0.02 6.88 -3.38
CA ASN A 16 -0.85 5.73 -3.68
C ASN A 16 -0.33 5.08 -4.95
N HIS A 17 -0.09 3.77 -4.88
CA HIS A 17 0.37 2.98 -6.02
C HIS A 17 -0.67 1.92 -6.32
N TYR A 18 -1.06 1.79 -7.59
CA TYR A 18 -2.13 0.89 -7.99
C TYR A 18 -1.57 -0.32 -8.74
N PHE A 19 -2.12 -1.49 -8.43
CA PHE A 19 -1.69 -2.75 -9.02
C PHE A 19 -2.89 -3.56 -9.48
N SER A 20 -2.68 -4.39 -10.49
CA SER A 20 -3.74 -5.26 -11.01
C SER A 20 -3.76 -6.63 -10.37
N SER A 21 -2.70 -7.01 -9.62
CA SER A 21 -2.63 -8.30 -8.97
C SER A 21 -2.20 -8.18 -7.51
N TYR A 22 -2.63 -9.13 -6.70
CA TYR A 22 -2.24 -9.16 -5.29
C TYR A 22 -0.74 -9.44 -5.14
N GLU A 23 -0.16 -10.23 -6.03
CA GLU A 23 1.28 -10.51 -5.99
C GLU A 23 2.11 -9.24 -6.11
N ASP A 24 1.73 -8.36 -7.02
CA ASP A 24 2.42 -7.08 -7.20
C ASP A 24 2.27 -6.20 -5.97
N LEU A 25 1.08 -6.16 -5.39
CA LEU A 25 0.84 -5.42 -4.16
C LEU A 25 1.75 -5.94 -3.04
N GLU A 26 1.76 -7.24 -2.84
CA GLU A 26 2.54 -7.88 -1.77
C GLU A 26 4.04 -7.65 -1.96
N TYR A 27 4.51 -7.78 -3.19
CA TYR A 27 5.92 -7.59 -3.52
C TYR A 27 6.37 -6.17 -3.17
N ASN A 28 5.58 -5.19 -3.57
CA ASN A 28 5.91 -3.78 -3.28
C ASN A 28 5.78 -3.46 -1.79
N ALA A 29 4.83 -4.07 -1.10
CA ALA A 29 4.69 -3.90 0.33
C ALA A 29 5.90 -4.45 1.08
N THR A 30 6.46 -5.56 0.62
CA THR A 30 7.65 -6.14 1.22
C THR A 30 8.83 -5.18 1.13
N TYR A 31 8.98 -4.49 0.00
CA TYR A 31 10.02 -3.48 -0.13
C TYR A 31 9.84 -2.34 0.88
N CYS A 32 8.62 -1.96 1.16
CA CYS A 32 8.34 -0.88 2.10
C CYS A 32 8.83 -1.20 3.51
N GLN A 33 8.87 -2.47 3.88
CA GLN A 33 9.35 -2.89 5.21
C GLN A 33 10.81 -2.53 5.44
N PHE A 34 11.59 -2.44 4.37
CA PHE A 34 13.02 -2.17 4.45
C PHE A 34 13.36 -0.69 4.31
N SER A 35 12.37 0.17 4.08
CA SER A 35 12.60 1.59 3.91
C SER A 35 12.57 2.31 5.25
N THR A 36 13.56 3.14 5.50
CA THR A 36 13.64 3.96 6.71
C THR A 36 12.81 5.24 6.61
N ASN A 37 12.34 5.58 5.40
CA ASN A 37 11.61 6.81 5.16
C ASN A 37 10.09 6.66 5.26
N ILE A 38 9.63 5.44 5.48
CA ILE A 38 8.19 5.12 5.49
C ILE A 38 7.74 4.84 6.92
N ILE A 39 6.68 5.53 7.35
CA ILE A 39 6.05 5.31 8.65
C ILE A 39 5.10 4.13 8.58
N LYS A 40 4.30 4.07 7.52
CA LYS A 40 3.23 3.06 7.39
C LYS A 40 2.95 2.77 5.92
N ALA A 41 2.62 1.53 5.63
CA ALA A 41 2.14 1.12 4.32
C ALA A 41 0.85 0.32 4.53
N ILE A 42 -0.17 0.64 3.76
CA ILE A 42 -1.49 0.03 3.88
C ILE A 42 -1.87 -0.59 2.55
N GLY A 43 -2.12 -1.91 2.57
CA GLY A 43 -2.57 -2.63 1.38
C GLY A 43 -4.09 -2.65 1.33
N LEU A 44 -4.64 -2.24 0.20
CA LEU A 44 -6.08 -2.08 0.01
C LEU A 44 -6.55 -2.84 -1.22
N GLU A 45 -7.75 -3.40 -1.12
CA GLU A 45 -8.46 -3.93 -2.28
C GLU A 45 -9.54 -2.92 -2.66
N VAL A 46 -9.47 -2.42 -3.90
CA VAL A 46 -10.41 -1.40 -4.38
C VAL A 46 -11.59 -2.07 -5.07
N GLY A 47 -12.77 -1.95 -4.49
CA GLY A 47 -14.00 -2.48 -5.05
C GLY A 47 -14.82 -1.39 -5.74
N LEU A 48 -15.93 -1.80 -6.36
CA LEU A 48 -16.81 -0.85 -7.06
C LEU A 48 -17.48 0.13 -6.10
N PHE A 49 -17.84 -0.32 -4.91
CA PHE A 49 -18.60 0.50 -3.96
C PHE A 49 -17.86 0.76 -2.65
N LYS A 50 -16.82 0.00 -2.38
CA LYS A 50 -16.06 0.18 -1.14
C LYS A 50 -14.64 -0.33 -1.30
N THR A 51 -13.76 0.17 -0.43
CA THR A 51 -12.36 -0.23 -0.37
C THR A 51 -12.15 -1.03 0.91
N LYS A 52 -11.45 -2.15 0.80
CA LYS A 52 -11.19 -3.03 1.94
C LYS A 52 -9.71 -3.02 2.28
N THR A 53 -9.40 -2.83 3.56
CA THR A 53 -8.02 -2.92 4.04
C THR A 53 -7.62 -4.38 4.16
N LEU A 54 -6.55 -4.77 3.47
CA LEU A 54 -6.04 -6.14 3.49
C LEU A 54 -4.97 -6.32 4.56
N PHE A 55 -4.10 -5.32 4.73
CA PHE A 55 -3.04 -5.38 5.74
C PHE A 55 -2.46 -3.99 5.98
N GLU A 56 -1.75 -3.85 7.09
CA GLU A 56 -1.00 -2.64 7.42
C GLU A 56 0.41 -3.04 7.87
N ILE A 57 1.39 -2.24 7.48
CA ILE A 57 2.79 -2.41 7.86
C ILE A 57 3.25 -1.12 8.53
N GLY A 58 3.82 -1.25 9.72
CA GLY A 58 4.34 -0.08 10.46
C GLY A 58 3.61 0.27 11.72
#